data_3039ca13568698a3d10c61c257e5a82f
#
_entry.id   3039ca13568698a3d10c61c257e5a82f
#
_cell.length_a   1.000
_cell.length_b   1.000
_cell.length_c   1.000
_cell.angle_alpha   90.00
_cell.angle_beta   90.00
_cell.angle_gamma   90.00
#
_symmetry.space_group_name_H-M   'P 1'
#
loop_
_entity.id
_entity.type
_entity.pdbx_description
1 polymer ?
#
loop_
_entity_poly.entity_id
_entity_poly.type
_entity_poly.pdbx_seq_one_letter_code
_entity_poly.pdbx_strand_id
1 'polypeptide(L)'
;PIFLGGVASPSAQALLAFFRTWIPEYTLEHPALAEYREDILSGANLLFRYNGSYIHEDPEIRRAWERRYRADTDSPRGICLVTGEEGPVESVHPAIKNVSGAQSSGAALVSFNAPAFCSYGKEQNLNAPTGKYAAFAYTAALNYLLADREHVYRLGDATVVCWARGGGDAYQAFFGGALLGAPTPYSAAEIRGMTDRKSV
;
A
#
# COMPACT_ATOMS: atom_id res chain seq x y z
N PRO A 1 -11.72 16.77 4.94
CA PRO A 1 -10.65 16.62 3.94
C PRO A 1 -9.77 17.87 3.85
N ILE A 2 -9.05 18.16 4.94
CA ILE A 2 -8.18 19.35 5.08
C ILE A 2 -7.09 19.37 4.00
N PHE A 3 -6.59 18.20 3.57
CA PHE A 3 -5.53 18.07 2.58
C PHE A 3 -5.96 18.44 1.15
N LEU A 4 -7.25 18.55 0.87
CA LEU A 4 -7.79 18.97 -0.43
C LEU A 4 -7.90 20.50 -0.56
N GLY A 5 -7.65 21.26 0.52
CA GLY A 5 -7.59 22.72 0.44
C GLY A 5 -6.53 23.15 -0.57
N GLY A 6 -6.94 23.89 -1.60
CA GLY A 6 -6.06 24.31 -2.69
C GLY A 6 -5.89 23.35 -3.86
N VAL A 7 -6.53 22.17 -3.87
CA VAL A 7 -6.59 21.30 -5.03
C VAL A 7 -7.68 21.79 -5.98
N ALA A 8 -7.30 22.12 -7.21
CA ALA A 8 -8.20 22.78 -8.17
C ALA A 8 -8.97 21.80 -9.08
N SER A 9 -8.64 20.52 -9.06
CA SER A 9 -9.28 19.55 -9.94
C SER A 9 -10.80 19.47 -9.71
N PRO A 10 -11.61 19.27 -10.76
CA PRO A 10 -13.07 19.21 -10.64
C PRO A 10 -13.56 18.13 -9.66
N SER A 11 -12.90 16.98 -9.63
CA SER A 11 -13.19 15.89 -8.70
C SER A 11 -12.93 16.28 -7.24
N ALA A 12 -11.84 17.01 -6.95
CA ALA A 12 -11.56 17.52 -5.62
C ALA A 12 -12.58 18.56 -5.17
N GLN A 13 -12.96 19.48 -6.07
CA GLN A 13 -13.97 20.48 -5.78
C GLN A 13 -15.36 19.87 -5.55
N ALA A 14 -15.75 18.87 -6.34
CA ALA A 14 -16.98 18.11 -6.13
C ALA A 14 -17.00 17.39 -4.78
N LEU A 15 -15.89 16.75 -4.40
CA LEU A 15 -15.76 16.08 -3.11
C LEU A 15 -15.83 17.08 -1.94
N LEU A 16 -15.18 18.24 -2.05
CA LEU A 16 -15.27 19.29 -1.05
C LEU A 16 -16.68 19.87 -0.93
N ALA A 17 -17.38 20.07 -2.07
CA ALA A 17 -18.77 20.52 -2.08
C ALA A 17 -19.68 19.50 -1.38
N PHE A 18 -19.52 18.21 -1.69
CA PHE A 18 -20.24 17.13 -1.02
C PHE A 18 -20.05 17.22 0.50
N PHE A 19 -18.83 17.27 1.02
CA PHE A 19 -18.59 17.30 2.47
C PHE A 19 -19.04 18.59 3.15
N ARG A 20 -19.25 19.69 2.42
CA ARG A 20 -19.82 20.94 2.95
C ARG A 20 -21.34 20.89 3.08
N THR A 21 -21.98 20.13 2.22
CA THR A 21 -23.45 20.05 2.16
C THR A 21 -24.03 18.81 2.81
N TRP A 22 -23.20 17.77 2.99
CA TRP A 22 -23.65 16.50 3.55
C TRP A 22 -23.86 16.62 5.05
N ILE A 23 -25.08 16.22 5.49
CA ILE A 23 -25.47 16.19 6.89
C ILE A 23 -25.49 14.72 7.32
N PRO A 24 -24.53 14.25 8.16
CA PRO A 24 -24.39 12.83 8.53
C PRO A 24 -25.64 12.23 9.17
N GLU A 25 -26.42 13.03 9.91
CA GLU A 25 -27.62 12.60 10.61
C GLU A 25 -28.71 12.09 9.65
N TYR A 26 -28.74 12.62 8.42
CA TYR A 26 -29.70 12.22 7.39
C TYR A 26 -29.18 11.11 6.47
N THR A 27 -27.99 10.59 6.71
CA THR A 27 -27.37 9.56 5.82
C THR A 27 -28.29 8.35 5.62
N LEU A 28 -28.88 7.85 6.69
CA LEU A 28 -29.73 6.66 6.65
C LEU A 28 -31.13 6.90 6.09
N GLU A 29 -31.55 8.17 5.99
CA GLU A 29 -32.84 8.58 5.44
C GLU A 29 -32.73 8.94 3.95
N HIS A 30 -31.50 9.10 3.43
CA HIS A 30 -31.28 9.50 2.05
C HIS A 30 -31.74 8.42 1.07
N PRO A 31 -32.64 8.71 0.13
CA PRO A 31 -33.23 7.70 -0.77
C PRO A 31 -32.20 6.91 -1.58
N ALA A 32 -31.12 7.57 -2.03
CA ALA A 32 -30.04 6.93 -2.79
C ALA A 32 -29.20 5.93 -1.98
N LEU A 33 -29.30 5.94 -0.65
CA LEU A 33 -28.56 5.05 0.24
C LEU A 33 -29.44 3.97 0.89
N ALA A 34 -30.73 3.98 0.62
CA ALA A 34 -31.68 3.07 1.24
C ALA A 34 -31.35 1.59 0.98
N GLU A 35 -30.89 1.27 -0.22
CA GLU A 35 -30.49 -0.08 -0.64
C GLU A 35 -29.22 -0.56 0.08
N TYR A 36 -28.32 0.36 0.43
CA TYR A 36 -26.99 0.05 1.01
C TYR A 36 -26.92 0.33 2.52
N ARG A 37 -28.07 0.51 3.17
CA ARG A 37 -28.14 0.90 4.59
C ARG A 37 -27.39 -0.07 5.50
N GLU A 38 -27.58 -1.37 5.32
CA GLU A 38 -26.95 -2.40 6.15
C GLU A 38 -25.43 -2.41 5.95
N ASP A 39 -24.96 -2.30 4.71
CA ASP A 39 -23.53 -2.24 4.39
C ASP A 39 -22.87 -1.00 5.02
N ILE A 40 -23.53 0.15 4.95
CA ILE A 40 -23.03 1.40 5.55
C ILE A 40 -22.96 1.28 7.07
N LEU A 41 -23.99 0.71 7.70
CA LEU A 41 -24.02 0.52 9.15
C LEU A 41 -22.99 -0.52 9.63
N SER A 42 -22.67 -1.52 8.80
CA SER A 42 -21.62 -2.49 9.11
C SER A 42 -20.19 -1.94 8.99
N GLY A 43 -20.05 -0.69 8.54
CA GLY A 43 -18.75 -0.03 8.38
C GLY A 43 -18.06 -0.36 7.06
N ALA A 44 -18.80 -0.62 6.00
CA ALA A 44 -18.24 -0.85 4.67
C ALA A 44 -17.42 0.34 4.19
N ASN A 45 -16.35 0.06 3.44
CA ASN A 45 -15.54 1.10 2.80
C ASN A 45 -16.32 1.75 1.65
N LEU A 46 -16.42 3.06 1.67
CA LEU A 46 -17.10 3.85 0.65
C LEU A 46 -16.09 4.50 -0.29
N LEU A 47 -16.34 4.40 -1.58
CA LEU A 47 -15.53 5.04 -2.62
C LEU A 47 -16.34 6.10 -3.34
N PHE A 48 -15.73 7.27 -3.54
CA PHE A 48 -16.35 8.36 -4.28
C PHE A 48 -16.01 8.27 -5.77
N ARG A 49 -17.02 8.50 -6.61
CA ARG A 49 -16.88 8.60 -8.07
C ARG A 49 -17.34 9.97 -8.55
N TYR A 50 -16.63 10.52 -9.53
CA TYR A 50 -16.98 11.75 -10.22
C TYR A 50 -16.81 11.55 -11.73
N ASN A 51 -17.87 11.82 -12.49
CA ASN A 51 -17.89 11.61 -13.94
C ASN A 51 -17.35 10.23 -14.40
N GLY A 52 -17.74 9.17 -13.69
CA GLY A 52 -17.36 7.79 -14.03
C GLY A 52 -16.00 7.32 -13.52
N SER A 53 -15.12 8.22 -13.07
CA SER A 53 -13.79 7.87 -12.51
C SER A 53 -13.78 7.92 -11.00
N TYR A 54 -12.97 7.09 -10.37
CA TYR A 54 -12.79 7.15 -8.92
C TYR A 54 -11.96 8.37 -8.53
N ILE A 55 -12.41 9.10 -7.51
CA ILE A 55 -11.76 10.35 -7.05
C ILE A 55 -10.33 10.11 -6.57
N HIS A 56 -10.05 8.95 -5.97
CA HIS A 56 -8.71 8.62 -5.50
C HIS A 56 -7.70 8.33 -6.64
N GLU A 57 -8.17 8.16 -7.87
CA GLU A 57 -7.33 8.03 -9.08
C GLU A 57 -6.90 9.38 -9.65
N ASP A 58 -7.53 10.48 -9.22
CA ASP A 58 -7.17 11.83 -9.67
C ASP A 58 -5.71 12.17 -9.27
N PRO A 59 -4.84 12.51 -10.24
CA PRO A 59 -3.42 12.75 -9.95
C PRO A 59 -3.17 13.94 -9.01
N GLU A 60 -4.05 14.96 -9.02
CA GLU A 60 -3.89 16.12 -8.12
C GLU A 60 -4.27 15.75 -6.68
N ILE A 61 -5.32 14.97 -6.50
CA ILE A 61 -5.73 14.44 -5.20
C ILE A 61 -4.64 13.53 -4.63
N ARG A 62 -4.10 12.62 -5.45
CA ARG A 62 -2.99 11.73 -5.02
C ARG A 62 -1.77 12.54 -4.58
N ARG A 63 -1.35 13.52 -5.37
CA ARG A 63 -0.22 14.39 -5.01
C ARG A 63 -0.49 15.20 -3.73
N ALA A 64 -1.73 15.67 -3.52
CA ALA A 64 -2.10 16.39 -2.30
C ALA A 64 -2.04 15.49 -1.08
N TRP A 65 -2.51 14.24 -1.21
CA TRP A 65 -2.42 13.23 -0.16
C TRP A 65 -0.97 12.88 0.17
N GLU A 66 -0.12 12.65 -0.83
CA GLU A 66 1.31 12.37 -0.65
C GLU A 66 2.03 13.52 0.06
N ARG A 67 1.78 14.78 -0.37
CA ARG A 67 2.34 15.96 0.31
C ARG A 67 1.97 16.00 1.79
N ARG A 68 0.69 15.77 2.12
CA ARG A 68 0.26 15.71 3.52
C ARG A 68 0.95 14.61 4.29
N TYR A 69 1.07 13.44 3.69
CA TYR A 69 1.69 12.28 4.34
C TYR A 69 3.18 12.54 4.65
N ARG A 70 3.88 13.25 3.77
CA ARG A 70 5.28 13.66 3.95
C ARG A 70 5.46 14.86 4.90
N ALA A 71 4.44 15.68 5.07
CA ALA A 71 4.49 16.91 5.88
C ALA A 71 4.04 16.71 7.33
N ASP A 72 3.97 15.50 7.82
CA ASP A 72 3.61 15.22 9.20
C ASP A 72 4.65 15.82 10.15
N THR A 73 4.21 16.73 11.03
CA THR A 73 5.05 17.44 12.01
C THR A 73 5.05 16.78 13.38
N ASP A 74 4.10 15.90 13.64
CA ASP A 74 3.88 15.31 14.97
C ASP A 74 4.72 14.04 15.19
N SER A 75 5.28 13.47 14.11
CA SER A 75 6.11 12.28 14.17
C SER A 75 7.58 12.60 14.40
N PRO A 76 8.32 11.70 15.07
CA PRO A 76 9.77 11.79 15.16
C PRO A 76 10.40 11.91 13.77
N ARG A 77 11.49 12.69 13.66
CA ARG A 77 12.18 12.91 12.39
C ARG A 77 13.50 12.14 12.36
N GLY A 78 13.87 11.71 11.17
CA GLY A 78 15.13 11.01 10.95
C GLY A 78 15.39 10.77 9.46
N ILE A 79 16.56 10.23 9.16
CA ILE A 79 16.91 9.82 7.79
C ILE A 79 16.26 8.46 7.53
N CYS A 80 15.43 8.40 6.50
CA CYS A 80 14.78 7.16 6.06
C CYS A 80 15.81 6.20 5.45
N LEU A 81 15.93 4.99 6.00
CA LEU A 81 16.85 3.97 5.48
C LEU A 81 16.50 3.48 4.06
N VAL A 82 15.28 3.70 3.60
CA VAL A 82 14.82 3.29 2.26
C VAL A 82 15.10 4.35 1.21
N THR A 83 14.84 5.62 1.52
CA THR A 83 14.94 6.72 0.55
C THR A 83 16.20 7.56 0.70
N GLY A 84 16.87 7.52 1.86
CA GLY A 84 17.97 8.42 2.20
C GLY A 84 17.54 9.86 2.53
N GLU A 85 16.25 10.16 2.49
CA GLU A 85 15.71 11.50 2.75
C GLU A 85 15.42 11.69 4.24
N GLU A 86 15.62 12.91 4.72
CA GLU A 86 15.19 13.32 6.06
C GLU A 86 13.68 13.63 6.07
N GLY A 87 12.97 13.04 7.01
CA GLY A 87 11.52 13.23 7.11
C GLY A 87 10.91 12.60 8.37
N PRO A 88 9.57 12.63 8.46
CA PRO A 88 8.85 11.96 9.53
C PRO A 88 9.04 10.44 9.44
N VAL A 89 9.38 9.81 10.56
CA VAL A 89 9.62 8.38 10.70
C VAL A 89 8.37 7.69 11.23
N GLU A 90 8.06 6.51 10.68
CA GLU A 90 6.96 5.68 11.17
C GLU A 90 7.39 4.87 12.41
N SER A 91 6.75 5.13 13.53
CA SER A 91 7.07 4.45 14.80
C SER A 91 6.65 2.98 14.81
N VAL A 92 5.51 2.68 14.19
CA VAL A 92 4.99 1.30 14.07
C VAL A 92 4.51 1.10 12.63
N HIS A 93 5.17 0.20 11.92
CA HIS A 93 4.82 -0.04 10.52
C HIS A 93 3.43 -0.68 10.39
N PRO A 94 2.66 -0.33 9.34
CA PRO A 94 1.38 -0.98 9.07
C PRO A 94 1.53 -2.48 8.90
N ALA A 95 0.51 -3.23 9.29
CA ALA A 95 0.55 -4.70 9.24
C ALA A 95 0.47 -5.23 7.81
N ILE A 96 1.24 -6.29 7.54
CA ILE A 96 1.21 -7.06 6.31
C ILE A 96 0.24 -8.22 6.50
N LYS A 97 -0.78 -8.30 5.64
CA LYS A 97 -1.83 -9.32 5.68
C LYS A 97 -1.50 -10.51 4.78
N ASN A 98 -2.23 -11.59 4.95
CA ASN A 98 -2.15 -12.80 4.10
C ASN A 98 -0.78 -13.53 4.12
N VAL A 99 0.05 -13.26 5.11
CA VAL A 99 1.29 -14.03 5.34
C VAL A 99 0.95 -15.32 6.07
N SER A 100 1.39 -16.45 5.56
CA SER A 100 1.16 -17.76 6.17
C SER A 100 1.84 -17.85 7.54
N GLY A 101 1.14 -18.36 8.55
CA GLY A 101 1.67 -18.49 9.91
C GLY A 101 1.74 -17.18 10.72
N ALA A 102 1.37 -16.05 10.13
CA ALA A 102 1.28 -14.78 10.85
C ALA A 102 0.05 -14.71 11.77
N GLN A 103 0.10 -13.80 12.74
CA GLN A 103 -1.07 -13.51 13.59
C GLN A 103 -2.23 -12.95 12.74
N SER A 104 -3.46 -13.09 13.25
CA SER A 104 -4.67 -12.57 12.58
C SER A 104 -4.63 -11.05 12.36
N SER A 105 -3.95 -10.31 13.23
CA SER A 105 -3.69 -8.86 13.07
C SER A 105 -2.76 -8.54 11.90
N GLY A 106 -1.97 -9.51 11.43
CA GLY A 106 -0.96 -9.39 10.38
C GLY A 106 0.46 -9.55 10.88
N ALA A 107 1.40 -9.56 9.95
CA ALA A 107 2.84 -9.62 10.21
C ALA A 107 3.46 -8.23 10.18
N ALA A 108 4.58 -8.07 10.88
CA ALA A 108 5.44 -6.90 10.77
C ALA A 108 6.78 -7.29 10.11
N LEU A 109 7.17 -6.56 9.08
CA LEU A 109 8.48 -6.77 8.45
C LEU A 109 9.60 -6.15 9.31
N VAL A 110 9.33 -5.00 9.89
CA VAL A 110 10.22 -4.29 10.81
C VAL A 110 9.48 -4.06 12.12
N SER A 111 10.00 -4.56 13.24
CA SER A 111 9.38 -4.43 14.55
C SER A 111 10.42 -4.53 15.66
N PHE A 112 10.33 -3.62 16.64
CA PHE A 112 11.17 -3.57 17.84
C PHE A 112 10.26 -3.55 19.06
N ASN A 113 9.57 -4.66 19.29
CA ASN A 113 8.51 -4.79 20.31
C ASN A 113 9.01 -5.24 21.70
N ALA A 114 10.32 -5.39 21.87
CA ALA A 114 10.91 -5.70 23.16
C ALA A 114 12.15 -4.84 23.42
N PRO A 115 12.45 -4.47 24.68
CA PRO A 115 13.63 -3.66 25.03
C PRO A 115 14.95 -4.26 24.55
N ALA A 116 15.05 -5.60 24.51
CA ALA A 116 16.24 -6.31 24.01
C ALA A 116 16.57 -6.03 22.52
N PHE A 117 15.61 -5.56 21.74
CA PHE A 117 15.80 -5.20 20.34
C PHE A 117 16.16 -3.72 20.15
N CYS A 118 16.14 -2.93 21.22
CA CYS A 118 16.38 -1.50 21.16
C CYS A 118 17.86 -1.20 21.50
N SER A 119 18.41 -0.17 20.87
CA SER A 119 19.79 0.27 21.06
C SER A 119 19.88 1.78 21.16
N TYR A 120 20.90 2.28 21.85
CA TYR A 120 21.20 3.73 21.96
C TYR A 120 20.04 4.57 22.49
N GLY A 121 19.19 4.01 23.37
CA GLY A 121 18.03 4.71 23.91
C GLY A 121 16.91 4.98 22.91
N LYS A 122 16.96 4.37 21.73
CA LYS A 122 15.89 4.48 20.72
C LYS A 122 14.79 3.49 21.04
N GLU A 123 13.55 3.90 20.77
CA GLU A 123 12.37 3.06 20.96
C GLU A 123 11.76 2.67 19.61
N GLN A 124 11.13 1.51 19.58
CA GLN A 124 10.39 1.00 18.41
C GLN A 124 11.19 1.13 17.09
N ASN A 125 10.56 1.50 16.02
CA ASN A 125 11.18 1.59 14.69
C ASN A 125 12.14 2.78 14.53
N LEU A 126 12.37 3.59 15.56
CA LEU A 126 13.48 4.54 15.57
C LEU A 126 14.86 3.86 15.58
N ASN A 127 14.91 2.56 15.90
CA ASN A 127 16.11 1.71 15.76
C ASN A 127 16.44 1.40 14.29
N ALA A 128 15.41 1.41 13.39
CA ALA A 128 15.56 1.27 11.93
C ALA A 128 14.64 2.30 11.25
N PRO A 129 15.01 3.58 11.27
CA PRO A 129 14.13 4.67 10.87
C PRO A 129 13.70 4.51 9.40
N THR A 130 12.41 4.36 9.20
CA THR A 130 11.77 4.28 7.89
C THR A 130 10.76 5.40 7.80
N GLY A 131 10.87 6.24 6.77
CA GLY A 131 9.95 7.36 6.57
C GLY A 131 8.51 6.88 6.44
N LYS A 132 7.55 7.66 6.96
CA LYS A 132 6.11 7.31 6.95
C LYS A 132 5.61 6.92 5.57
N TYR A 133 5.98 7.68 4.54
CA TYR A 133 5.60 7.36 3.16
C TYR A 133 6.19 6.04 2.69
N ALA A 134 7.46 5.77 2.98
CA ALA A 134 8.11 4.52 2.60
C ALA A 134 7.49 3.31 3.32
N ALA A 135 7.20 3.44 4.63
CA ALA A 135 6.53 2.40 5.40
C ALA A 135 5.12 2.10 4.84
N PHE A 136 4.34 3.12 4.53
CA PHE A 136 3.05 2.99 3.88
C PHE A 136 3.19 2.34 2.49
N ALA A 137 4.11 2.83 1.65
CA ALA A 137 4.24 2.39 0.26
C ALA A 137 4.59 0.90 0.17
N TYR A 138 5.59 0.43 0.92
CA TYR A 138 5.96 -0.98 0.86
C TYR A 138 4.89 -1.91 1.45
N THR A 139 4.23 -1.50 2.55
CA THR A 139 3.18 -2.33 3.15
C THR A 139 1.93 -2.40 2.28
N ALA A 140 1.55 -1.28 1.65
CA ALA A 140 0.45 -1.27 0.69
C ALA A 140 0.76 -2.14 -0.53
N ALA A 141 1.97 -2.05 -1.08
CA ALA A 141 2.40 -2.87 -2.21
C ALA A 141 2.41 -4.37 -1.85
N LEU A 142 2.97 -4.74 -0.70
CA LEU A 142 2.97 -6.13 -0.24
C LEU A 142 1.56 -6.64 0.00
N ASN A 143 0.68 -5.86 0.63
CA ASN A 143 -0.70 -6.26 0.86
C ASN A 143 -1.47 -6.45 -0.44
N TYR A 144 -1.22 -5.62 -1.44
CA TYR A 144 -1.79 -5.76 -2.78
C TYR A 144 -1.31 -7.05 -3.45
N LEU A 145 0.00 -7.29 -3.48
CA LEU A 145 0.58 -8.47 -4.10
C LEU A 145 0.19 -9.77 -3.38
N LEU A 146 0.15 -9.75 -2.04
CA LEU A 146 -0.26 -10.92 -1.23
C LEU A 146 -1.74 -11.26 -1.35
N ALA A 147 -2.57 -10.34 -1.82
CA ALA A 147 -3.98 -10.60 -2.13
C ALA A 147 -4.16 -11.25 -3.52
N ASP A 148 -3.17 -11.17 -4.39
CA ASP A 148 -3.20 -11.71 -5.74
C ASP A 148 -2.45 -13.04 -5.82
N ARG A 149 -3.17 -14.08 -6.21
CA ARG A 149 -2.62 -15.44 -6.32
C ARG A 149 -1.54 -15.60 -7.39
N GLU A 150 -1.51 -14.76 -8.38
CA GLU A 150 -0.51 -14.78 -9.44
C GLU A 150 0.85 -14.28 -8.97
N HIS A 151 0.89 -13.49 -7.90
CA HIS A 151 2.09 -12.90 -7.33
C HIS A 151 2.65 -13.68 -6.13
N VAL A 152 1.92 -14.68 -5.62
CA VAL A 152 2.24 -15.37 -4.37
C VAL A 152 2.55 -16.84 -4.61
N TYR A 153 3.69 -17.27 -4.12
CA TYR A 153 4.11 -18.68 -4.14
C TYR A 153 4.39 -19.17 -2.72
N ARG A 154 4.08 -20.42 -2.47
CA ARG A 154 4.37 -21.07 -1.18
C ARG A 154 5.50 -22.06 -1.36
N LEU A 155 6.57 -21.91 -0.56
CA LEU A 155 7.72 -22.79 -0.54
C LEU A 155 7.96 -23.24 0.91
N GLY A 156 7.42 -24.40 1.28
CA GLY A 156 7.37 -24.83 2.67
C GLY A 156 6.62 -23.81 3.54
N ASP A 157 7.27 -23.34 4.58
CA ASP A 157 6.73 -22.30 5.49
C ASP A 157 6.89 -20.87 4.98
N ALA A 158 7.62 -20.66 3.88
CA ALA A 158 7.85 -19.35 3.31
C ALA A 158 6.70 -18.93 2.39
N THR A 159 6.29 -17.68 2.50
CA THR A 159 5.44 -16.99 1.53
C THR A 159 6.35 -16.11 0.66
N VAL A 160 6.47 -16.46 -0.62
CA VAL A 160 7.29 -15.72 -1.59
C VAL A 160 6.39 -14.84 -2.42
N VAL A 161 6.74 -13.57 -2.50
CA VAL A 161 6.06 -12.58 -3.36
C VAL A 161 7.03 -12.14 -4.45
N CYS A 162 6.61 -12.17 -5.71
CA CYS A 162 7.42 -11.70 -6.80
C CYS A 162 6.63 -10.85 -7.79
N TRP A 163 7.33 -9.93 -8.43
CA TRP A 163 6.80 -9.06 -9.49
C TRP A 163 7.90 -8.73 -10.49
N ALA A 164 7.53 -8.41 -11.73
CA ALA A 164 8.47 -7.99 -12.75
C ALA A 164 8.44 -6.46 -12.92
N ARG A 165 9.58 -5.78 -12.72
CA ARG A 165 9.68 -4.34 -12.95
C ARG A 165 9.65 -4.03 -14.45
N GLY A 166 8.59 -3.33 -14.91
CA GLY A 166 8.43 -2.95 -16.32
C GLY A 166 8.33 -4.14 -17.29
N GLY A 167 8.24 -5.37 -16.76
CA GLY A 167 8.07 -6.59 -17.54
C GLY A 167 6.60 -6.99 -17.62
N GLY A 168 6.25 -7.72 -18.65
CA GLY A 168 4.96 -8.38 -18.72
C GLY A 168 4.91 -9.62 -17.82
N ASP A 169 3.73 -10.21 -17.70
CA ASP A 169 3.42 -11.39 -16.87
C ASP A 169 4.32 -12.59 -17.17
N ALA A 170 4.92 -12.63 -18.37
CA ALA A 170 5.84 -13.68 -18.80
C ALA A 170 7.07 -13.86 -17.89
N TYR A 171 7.68 -12.76 -17.43
CA TYR A 171 8.84 -12.83 -16.53
C TYR A 171 8.47 -13.35 -15.14
N GLN A 172 7.31 -12.95 -14.65
CA GLN A 172 6.77 -13.40 -13.37
C GLN A 172 6.40 -14.90 -13.45
N ALA A 173 5.69 -15.31 -14.49
CA ALA A 173 5.34 -16.71 -14.71
C ALA A 173 6.57 -17.60 -14.88
N PHE A 174 7.59 -17.13 -15.58
CA PHE A 174 8.88 -17.83 -15.70
C PHE A 174 9.55 -18.01 -14.34
N PHE A 175 9.67 -16.97 -13.54
CA PHE A 175 10.30 -17.04 -12.22
C PHE A 175 9.51 -17.94 -11.27
N GLY A 176 8.19 -17.79 -11.23
CA GLY A 176 7.32 -18.64 -10.41
C GLY A 176 7.39 -20.12 -10.80
N GLY A 177 7.41 -20.41 -12.09
CA GLY A 177 7.60 -21.77 -12.61
C GLY A 177 8.95 -22.36 -12.20
N ALA A 178 10.03 -21.59 -12.34
CA ALA A 178 11.37 -22.00 -11.92
C ALA A 178 11.45 -22.25 -10.40
N LEU A 179 10.81 -21.41 -9.60
CA LEU A 179 10.77 -21.52 -8.14
C LEU A 179 10.04 -22.80 -7.67
N LEU A 180 8.97 -23.16 -8.35
CA LEU A 180 8.15 -24.34 -8.03
C LEU A 180 8.62 -25.62 -8.73
N GLY A 181 9.68 -25.55 -9.53
CA GLY A 181 10.17 -26.69 -10.32
C GLY A 181 9.18 -27.11 -11.43
N ALA A 182 8.28 -26.23 -11.85
CA ALA A 182 7.37 -26.50 -12.94
C ALA A 182 8.09 -26.47 -14.31
N PRO A 183 7.65 -27.30 -15.29
CA PRO A 183 8.19 -27.22 -16.63
C PRO A 183 7.97 -25.82 -17.20
N THR A 184 9.05 -25.18 -17.64
CA THR A 184 8.94 -23.87 -18.27
C THR A 184 8.36 -24.00 -19.68
N PRO A 185 7.36 -23.19 -20.07
CA PRO A 185 6.86 -23.15 -21.45
C PRO A 185 7.80 -22.43 -22.40
N TYR A 186 8.90 -21.87 -21.90
CA TYR A 186 9.83 -21.03 -22.67
C TYR A 186 10.98 -21.87 -23.23
N SER A 187 11.37 -21.57 -24.47
CA SER A 187 12.56 -22.14 -25.11
C SER A 187 13.85 -21.63 -24.44
N ALA A 188 14.95 -22.35 -24.62
CA ALA A 188 16.25 -21.93 -24.08
C ALA A 188 16.70 -20.55 -24.60
N ALA A 189 16.29 -20.15 -25.80
CA ALA A 189 16.59 -18.82 -26.36
C ALA A 189 15.78 -17.72 -25.68
N GLU A 190 14.50 -17.95 -25.41
CA GLU A 190 13.64 -17.03 -24.66
C GLU A 190 14.13 -16.85 -23.23
N ILE A 191 14.52 -17.96 -22.57
CA ILE A 191 15.09 -17.90 -21.20
C ILE A 191 16.36 -17.06 -21.19
N ARG A 192 17.28 -17.25 -22.14
CA ARG A 192 18.48 -16.40 -22.25
C ARG A 192 18.11 -14.93 -22.46
N GLY A 193 17.18 -14.63 -23.35
CA GLY A 193 16.72 -13.26 -23.57
C GLY A 193 16.11 -12.62 -22.31
N MET A 194 15.50 -13.39 -21.42
CA MET A 194 14.97 -12.92 -20.14
C MET A 194 16.07 -12.67 -19.11
N THR A 195 17.12 -13.52 -19.07
CA THR A 195 18.22 -13.43 -18.10
C THR A 195 19.31 -12.46 -18.51
N ASP A 196 19.53 -12.24 -19.82
CA ASP A 196 20.58 -11.38 -20.34
C ASP A 196 20.21 -9.88 -20.38
N ARG A 197 18.97 -9.50 -20.07
CA ARG A 197 18.60 -8.09 -19.92
C ARG A 197 19.31 -7.52 -18.69
N LYS A 198 20.48 -6.93 -18.93
CA LYS A 198 21.12 -6.05 -17.94
C LYS A 198 20.13 -4.97 -17.57
N SER A 199 19.86 -4.85 -16.26
CA SER A 199 19.11 -3.71 -15.71
C SER A 199 19.83 -2.42 -16.14
N VAL A 200 19.17 -1.63 -16.98
CA VAL A 200 19.56 -0.25 -17.28
C VAL A 200 19.04 0.65 -16.18
#